data_1c3a7d787f4135b69c0be18d5dd3b712
#
_entry.id   1c3a7d787f4135b69c0be18d5dd3b712
#
_cell.length_a   1.000
_cell.length_b   1.000
_cell.length_c   1.000
_cell.angle_alpha   90.00
_cell.angle_beta   90.00
_cell.angle_gamma   90.00
#
_symmetry.space_group_name_H-M   'P 1'
#
loop_
_entity.id
_entity.type
_entity.pdbx_description
1 polymer ?
#
loop_
_entity_poly.entity_id
_entity_poly.type
_entity_poly.pdbx_seq_one_letter_code
_entity_poly.pdbx_strand_id
1 'polypeptide(L)'
;MFFNACQNGSFFKRSDVKDNPVNVEDRVQKNIEEGRGIRFGKLGKGKGGTFDFASSNDLWRATVETLDFVPLINASYSGGIIITDWFNGGVEDSKNRSLKITVKFLSNEIRSDAIKVDVHEKICNSQNNCTTQLIKSKVSGDIKLAILKKAAFMEKNKVADT
;
A
#
# COMPACT_ATOMS: atom_id res chain seq x y z
N MET A 1 -20.39 -38.22 -49.12
CA MET A 1 -19.53 -37.39 -48.30
C MET A 1 -20.20 -37.25 -46.92
N PHE A 2 -19.73 -37.97 -45.93
CA PHE A 2 -20.35 -38.01 -44.61
C PHE A 2 -19.61 -37.05 -43.67
N PHE A 3 -20.32 -36.10 -43.12
CA PHE A 3 -19.86 -35.25 -42.03
C PHE A 3 -19.93 -36.04 -40.73
N ASN A 4 -18.80 -36.48 -40.19
CA ASN A 4 -18.64 -36.89 -38.83
C ASN A 4 -18.04 -35.69 -38.07
N ALA A 5 -18.88 -34.91 -37.43
CA ALA A 5 -18.48 -33.85 -36.52
C ALA A 5 -19.10 -34.11 -35.15
N CYS A 6 -18.26 -34.04 -34.11
CA CYS A 6 -18.61 -33.95 -32.71
C CYS A 6 -18.98 -35.25 -31.98
N GLN A 7 -17.98 -36.07 -31.73
CA GLN A 7 -17.96 -36.97 -30.60
C GLN A 7 -16.72 -36.65 -29.75
N ASN A 8 -16.85 -35.68 -28.84
CA ASN A 8 -16.21 -35.62 -27.53
C ASN A 8 -16.62 -34.31 -26.81
N GLY A 9 -17.90 -34.29 -26.42
CA GLY A 9 -18.42 -33.24 -25.53
C GLY A 9 -18.08 -33.54 -24.05
N SER A 10 -16.83 -33.42 -23.65
CA SER A 10 -16.41 -33.59 -22.26
C SER A 10 -15.80 -32.29 -21.67
N PHE A 11 -16.20 -31.13 -22.18
CA PHE A 11 -15.66 -29.85 -21.70
C PHE A 11 -16.47 -29.18 -20.57
N PHE A 12 -17.69 -29.66 -20.27
CA PHE A 12 -18.50 -29.15 -19.16
C PHE A 12 -18.96 -30.36 -18.32
N LYS A 13 -18.14 -30.77 -17.36
CA LYS A 13 -18.60 -31.63 -16.29
C LYS A 13 -19.59 -30.81 -15.44
N ARG A 14 -20.90 -31.10 -15.57
CA ARG A 14 -21.90 -30.55 -14.64
C ARG A 14 -21.53 -31.01 -13.25
N SER A 15 -21.27 -30.05 -12.36
CA SER A 15 -21.12 -30.32 -10.93
C SER A 15 -22.44 -30.94 -10.43
N ASP A 16 -22.35 -32.04 -9.73
CA ASP A 16 -23.50 -32.70 -9.14
C ASP A 16 -24.14 -31.77 -8.11
N VAL A 17 -25.49 -31.72 -8.04
CA VAL A 17 -26.24 -30.93 -7.07
C VAL A 17 -25.89 -31.31 -5.63
N LYS A 18 -25.45 -32.57 -5.40
CA LYS A 18 -24.95 -33.02 -4.09
C LYS A 18 -23.62 -32.36 -3.71
N ASP A 19 -22.76 -32.08 -4.71
CA ASP A 19 -21.47 -31.43 -4.47
C ASP A 19 -21.57 -29.92 -4.43
N ASN A 20 -22.59 -29.36 -5.07
CA ASN A 20 -22.80 -27.91 -5.13
C ASN A 20 -24.30 -27.58 -5.00
N PRO A 21 -24.85 -27.49 -3.78
CA PRO A 21 -26.26 -27.21 -3.55
C PRO A 21 -26.69 -25.89 -4.21
N VAL A 22 -27.89 -25.90 -4.80
CA VAL A 22 -28.45 -24.73 -5.49
C VAL A 22 -28.82 -23.63 -4.48
N ASN A 23 -29.21 -24.04 -3.25
CA ASN A 23 -29.54 -23.10 -2.18
C ASN A 23 -28.27 -22.50 -1.55
N VAL A 24 -28.29 -21.19 -1.35
CA VAL A 24 -27.16 -20.46 -0.76
C VAL A 24 -26.89 -20.88 0.68
N GLU A 25 -27.94 -21.14 1.45
CA GLU A 25 -27.85 -21.53 2.86
C GLU A 25 -27.18 -22.91 3.01
N ASP A 26 -27.60 -23.88 2.18
CA ASP A 26 -26.99 -25.22 2.19
C ASP A 26 -25.51 -25.22 1.77
N ARG A 27 -25.12 -24.32 0.85
CA ARG A 27 -23.72 -24.11 0.48
C ARG A 27 -22.89 -23.53 1.62
N VAL A 28 -23.46 -22.54 2.32
CA VAL A 28 -22.80 -21.92 3.46
C VAL A 28 -22.61 -22.94 4.57
N GLN A 29 -23.64 -23.71 4.88
CA GLN A 29 -23.59 -24.72 5.92
C GLN A 29 -22.59 -25.85 5.59
N LYS A 30 -22.58 -26.34 4.36
CA LYS A 30 -21.61 -27.31 3.87
C LYS A 30 -20.18 -26.79 3.95
N ASN A 31 -19.95 -25.54 3.54
CA ASN A 31 -18.61 -24.91 3.65
C ASN A 31 -18.16 -24.75 5.10
N ILE A 32 -19.08 -24.51 6.02
CA ILE A 32 -18.78 -24.44 7.47
C ILE A 32 -18.42 -25.82 7.99
N GLU A 33 -19.20 -26.86 7.65
CA GLU A 33 -18.97 -28.25 8.07
C GLU A 33 -17.66 -28.81 7.49
N GLU A 34 -17.35 -28.52 6.23
CA GLU A 34 -16.09 -28.91 5.56
C GLU A 34 -14.88 -28.05 5.99
N GLY A 35 -15.10 -27.07 6.84
CA GLY A 35 -14.07 -26.18 7.33
C GLY A 35 -13.50 -25.20 6.28
N ARG A 36 -14.24 -24.96 5.19
CA ARG A 36 -13.88 -24.02 4.11
C ARG A 36 -14.36 -22.61 4.40
N GLY A 37 -15.03 -22.36 5.51
CA GLY A 37 -15.43 -21.03 5.96
C GLY A 37 -14.24 -20.17 6.38
N ILE A 38 -14.40 -18.84 6.29
CA ILE A 38 -13.40 -17.87 6.76
C ILE A 38 -13.29 -18.02 8.29
N ARG A 39 -12.22 -18.65 8.75
CA ARG A 39 -11.93 -18.81 10.19
C ARG A 39 -11.16 -17.57 10.66
N PHE A 40 -11.84 -16.63 11.28
CA PHE A 40 -11.19 -15.48 11.94
C PHE A 40 -10.24 -15.86 13.09
N GLY A 41 -10.28 -17.09 13.59
CA GLY A 41 -9.47 -17.56 14.69
C GLY A 41 -8.11 -18.17 14.34
N LYS A 42 -7.75 -18.30 13.07
CA LYS A 42 -6.47 -18.83 12.60
C LYS A 42 -5.68 -17.82 11.76
N LEU A 43 -5.72 -16.53 12.12
CA LEU A 43 -4.86 -15.50 11.53
C LEU A 43 -3.39 -15.62 11.97
N GLY A 44 -2.99 -16.73 12.57
CA GLY A 44 -1.68 -16.91 13.16
C GLY A 44 -0.68 -17.77 12.39
N LYS A 45 -1.00 -18.38 11.23
CA LYS A 45 -0.02 -19.12 10.41
C LYS A 45 -0.58 -19.44 9.02
N GLY A 46 -0.84 -18.43 8.19
CA GLY A 46 -1.31 -18.65 6.83
C GLY A 46 -0.93 -17.48 5.94
N LYS A 47 -0.10 -17.77 4.97
CA LYS A 47 0.27 -16.93 3.84
C LYS A 47 -0.93 -16.16 3.29
N GLY A 48 -0.88 -14.83 3.37
CA GLY A 48 -1.65 -13.98 2.50
C GLY A 48 -2.78 -13.23 3.18
N GLY A 49 -2.51 -12.03 3.51
CA GLY A 49 -3.46 -10.94 3.68
C GLY A 49 -2.71 -9.65 3.40
N THR A 50 -3.31 -8.77 2.66
CA THR A 50 -2.78 -7.44 2.32
C THR A 50 -2.32 -6.63 3.54
N PHE A 51 -2.72 -7.03 4.75
CA PHE A 51 -2.27 -6.40 6.01
C PHE A 51 -0.84 -6.74 6.40
N ASP A 52 -0.34 -7.92 6.04
CA ASP A 52 1.02 -8.33 6.35
C ASP A 52 2.06 -7.58 5.51
N PHE A 53 1.70 -7.14 4.32
CA PHE A 53 2.62 -6.47 3.42
C PHE A 53 3.04 -5.07 3.92
N ALA A 54 2.11 -4.27 4.40
CA ALA A 54 2.41 -2.92 4.88
C ALA A 54 3.23 -2.94 6.17
N SER A 55 2.97 -3.89 7.07
CA SER A 55 3.71 -4.05 8.32
C SER A 55 5.06 -4.75 8.14
N SER A 56 5.22 -5.59 7.12
CA SER A 56 6.47 -6.30 6.84
C SER A 56 7.47 -5.51 5.97
N ASN A 57 7.00 -4.50 5.24
CA ASN A 57 7.87 -3.67 4.41
C ASN A 57 8.51 -2.54 5.23
N ASP A 58 9.80 -2.69 5.50
CA ASP A 58 10.55 -1.72 6.32
C ASP A 58 10.65 -0.34 5.67
N LEU A 59 10.70 -0.28 4.35
CA LEU A 59 10.74 0.99 3.62
C LEU A 59 9.43 1.76 3.77
N TRP A 60 8.29 1.07 3.72
CA TRP A 60 6.97 1.65 3.95
C TRP A 60 6.81 2.13 5.40
N ARG A 61 7.12 1.26 6.37
CA ARG A 61 7.06 1.62 7.80
C ARG A 61 7.95 2.80 8.13
N ALA A 62 9.20 2.78 7.66
CA ALA A 62 10.12 3.88 7.85
C ALA A 62 9.59 5.19 7.28
N THR A 63 8.88 5.14 6.13
CA THR A 63 8.29 6.34 5.53
C THR A 63 7.15 6.88 6.39
N VAL A 64 6.21 6.03 6.81
CA VAL A 64 5.10 6.44 7.68
C VAL A 64 5.62 7.06 8.97
N GLU A 65 6.57 6.40 9.63
CA GLU A 65 7.17 6.90 10.86
C GLU A 65 8.05 8.16 10.68
N THR A 66 8.63 8.36 9.49
CA THR A 66 9.40 9.58 9.20
C THR A 66 8.48 10.76 8.95
N LEU A 67 7.28 10.53 8.43
CA LEU A 67 6.28 11.55 8.13
C LEU A 67 5.22 11.71 9.22
N ASP A 68 5.39 11.10 10.39
CA ASP A 68 4.43 11.12 11.51
C ASP A 68 4.14 12.52 12.04
N PHE A 69 5.04 13.48 11.80
CA PHE A 69 4.88 14.89 12.22
C PHE A 69 3.86 15.67 11.37
N VAL A 70 3.34 15.10 10.26
CA VAL A 70 2.38 15.76 9.38
C VAL A 70 1.18 14.84 9.10
N PRO A 71 -0.03 15.40 8.95
CA PRO A 71 -1.20 14.61 8.61
C PRO A 71 -1.07 14.03 7.20
N LEU A 72 -1.43 12.75 7.04
CA LEU A 72 -1.46 12.07 5.76
C LEU A 72 -2.88 12.13 5.18
N ILE A 73 -3.03 12.57 3.93
CA ILE A 73 -4.31 12.54 3.22
C ILE A 73 -4.49 11.26 2.39
N ASN A 74 -3.40 10.62 2.02
CA ASN A 74 -3.44 9.35 1.31
C ASN A 74 -2.22 8.50 1.65
N ALA A 75 -2.46 7.24 1.97
CA ALA A 75 -1.43 6.23 2.18
C ALA A 75 -1.91 4.93 1.53
N SER A 76 -1.60 4.74 0.24
CA SER A 76 -1.97 3.56 -0.53
C SER A 76 -0.77 2.64 -0.70
N TYR A 77 -0.75 1.55 0.06
CA TYR A 77 0.31 0.55 -0.05
C TYR A 77 0.32 -0.11 -1.43
N SER A 78 -0.83 -0.56 -1.92
CA SER A 78 -0.96 -1.21 -3.23
C SER A 78 -0.66 -0.26 -4.39
N GLY A 79 -0.95 1.04 -4.22
CA GLY A 79 -0.60 2.08 -5.17
C GLY A 79 0.84 2.58 -5.05
N GLY A 80 1.58 2.15 -4.02
CA GLY A 80 2.95 2.55 -3.80
C GLY A 80 3.11 4.06 -3.59
N ILE A 81 2.17 4.71 -2.88
CA ILE A 81 2.19 6.17 -2.71
C ILE A 81 1.74 6.59 -1.32
N ILE A 82 2.45 7.56 -0.75
CA ILE A 82 2.06 8.30 0.45
C ILE A 82 2.03 9.78 0.13
N ILE A 83 0.96 10.47 0.53
CA ILE A 83 0.77 11.90 0.30
C ILE A 83 0.37 12.55 1.63
N THR A 84 1.11 13.60 2.03
CA THR A 84 0.75 14.43 3.19
C THR A 84 -0.31 15.47 2.82
N ASP A 85 -0.94 16.04 3.83
CA ASP A 85 -1.67 17.30 3.63
C ASP A 85 -0.69 18.46 3.46
N TRP A 86 -1.23 19.65 3.17
CA TRP A 86 -0.48 20.89 3.21
C TRP A 86 -0.16 21.23 4.66
N PHE A 87 1.11 21.46 4.96
CA PHE A 87 1.56 21.85 6.29
C PHE A 87 2.54 23.01 6.21
N ASN A 88 2.58 23.81 7.26
CA ASN A 88 3.53 24.89 7.38
C ASN A 88 4.81 24.37 8.02
N GLY A 89 5.97 24.72 7.46
CA GLY A 89 7.28 24.19 7.89
C GLY A 89 7.75 24.65 9.28
N GLY A 90 6.87 25.18 10.13
CA GLY A 90 7.21 25.57 11.51
C GLY A 90 8.09 26.81 11.65
N VAL A 91 8.39 27.51 10.56
CA VAL A 91 9.17 28.75 10.57
C VAL A 91 8.19 29.93 10.64
N GLU A 92 8.34 30.83 11.60
CA GLU A 92 7.43 31.98 11.81
C GLU A 92 7.24 32.88 10.58
N ASP A 93 8.22 32.92 9.69
CA ASP A 93 8.16 33.66 8.42
C ASP A 93 7.30 33.00 7.32
N SER A 94 6.73 31.82 7.57
CA SER A 94 6.05 31.04 6.54
C SER A 94 4.52 31.14 6.58
N LYS A 95 3.95 32.25 7.09
CA LYS A 95 2.47 32.43 7.18
C LYS A 95 1.73 32.21 5.85
N ASN A 96 2.42 32.44 4.73
CA ASN A 96 1.85 32.33 3.38
C ASN A 96 2.40 31.14 2.58
N ARG A 97 3.20 30.26 3.21
CA ARG A 97 3.90 29.17 2.57
C ARG A 97 3.47 27.85 3.20
N SER A 98 3.05 26.90 2.36
CA SER A 98 2.72 25.54 2.78
C SER A 98 3.46 24.53 1.92
N LEU A 99 3.84 23.41 2.52
CA LEU A 99 4.52 22.30 1.86
C LEU A 99 3.62 21.09 1.81
N LYS A 100 3.77 20.28 0.78
CA LYS A 100 3.14 18.97 0.62
C LYS A 100 4.19 17.98 0.15
N ILE A 101 4.30 16.85 0.82
CA ILE A 101 5.25 15.80 0.49
C ILE A 101 4.51 14.64 -0.17
N THR A 102 5.05 14.14 -1.26
CA THR A 102 4.58 12.92 -1.94
C THR A 102 5.74 11.95 -2.02
N VAL A 103 5.58 10.77 -1.45
CA VAL A 103 6.55 9.67 -1.55
C VAL A 103 5.97 8.60 -2.46
N LYS A 104 6.70 8.24 -3.51
CA LYS A 104 6.36 7.16 -4.44
C LYS A 104 7.36 6.02 -4.28
N PHE A 105 6.84 4.81 -4.10
CA PHE A 105 7.63 3.60 -3.99
C PHE A 105 7.75 2.95 -5.36
N LEU A 106 8.96 2.77 -5.83
CA LEU A 106 9.30 2.21 -7.14
C LEU A 106 9.76 0.75 -7.02
N SER A 107 10.21 0.36 -5.82
CA SER A 107 10.66 -0.99 -5.48
C SER A 107 10.51 -1.20 -3.97
N ASN A 108 10.53 -2.46 -3.54
CA ASN A 108 10.47 -2.83 -2.11
C ASN A 108 11.86 -2.97 -1.48
N GLU A 109 12.92 -2.77 -2.24
CA GLU A 109 14.30 -2.89 -1.77
C GLU A 109 14.77 -1.57 -1.13
N ILE A 110 15.65 -1.66 -0.13
CA ILE A 110 16.20 -0.47 0.54
C ILE A 110 17.38 0.06 -0.29
N ARG A 111 17.04 0.81 -1.34
CA ARG A 111 17.98 1.44 -2.26
C ARG A 111 17.57 2.89 -2.53
N SER A 112 18.53 3.70 -2.94
CA SER A 112 18.29 5.13 -3.21
C SER A 112 17.31 5.36 -4.37
N ASP A 113 17.23 4.47 -5.34
CA ASP A 113 16.31 4.53 -6.48
C ASP A 113 14.93 3.88 -6.21
N ALA A 114 14.77 3.21 -5.05
CA ALA A 114 13.53 2.55 -4.67
C ALA A 114 12.41 3.51 -4.30
N ILE A 115 12.73 4.75 -3.91
CA ILE A 115 11.75 5.78 -3.57
C ILE A 115 12.03 7.09 -4.28
N LYS A 116 10.96 7.79 -4.62
CA LYS A 116 10.99 9.15 -5.13
C LYS A 116 10.22 10.05 -4.17
N VAL A 117 10.86 11.12 -3.71
CA VAL A 117 10.27 12.13 -2.83
C VAL A 117 10.10 13.42 -3.61
N ASP A 118 8.86 13.82 -3.82
CA ASP A 118 8.49 15.07 -4.47
C ASP A 118 7.95 16.02 -3.39
N VAL A 119 8.47 17.25 -3.32
CA VAL A 119 8.02 18.28 -2.40
C VAL A 119 7.39 19.41 -3.19
N HIS A 120 6.12 19.67 -2.95
CA HIS A 120 5.40 20.79 -3.52
C HIS A 120 5.31 21.92 -2.51
N GLU A 121 5.51 23.11 -2.99
CA GLU A 121 5.36 24.35 -2.24
C GLU A 121 4.16 25.11 -2.77
N LYS A 122 3.34 25.61 -1.87
CA LYS A 122 2.23 26.51 -2.16
C LYS A 122 2.50 27.84 -1.46
N ILE A 123 2.54 28.92 -2.22
CA ILE A 123 2.72 30.28 -1.73
C ILE A 123 1.45 31.06 -2.06
N CYS A 124 0.86 31.70 -1.05
CA CYS A 124 -0.32 32.53 -1.22
C CYS A 124 0.03 34.00 -0.94
N ASN A 125 -0.51 34.92 -1.74
CA ASN A 125 -0.39 36.36 -1.48
C ASN A 125 -1.50 36.82 -0.51
N SER A 126 -1.44 38.07 -0.11
CA SER A 126 -2.43 38.73 0.81
C SER A 126 -3.87 38.75 0.25
N GLN A 127 -4.05 38.50 -1.05
CA GLN A 127 -5.34 38.43 -1.74
C GLN A 127 -5.85 37.00 -1.89
N ASN A 128 -5.23 36.01 -1.19
CA ASN A 128 -5.52 34.57 -1.32
C ASN A 128 -5.28 33.96 -2.70
N ASN A 129 -4.53 34.62 -3.57
CA ASN A 129 -4.06 34.00 -4.81
C ASN A 129 -2.86 33.13 -4.48
N CYS A 130 -2.98 31.81 -4.72
CA CYS A 130 -1.97 30.81 -4.39
C CYS A 130 -1.33 30.24 -5.66
N THR A 131 -0.02 30.11 -5.64
CA THR A 131 0.76 29.42 -6.67
C THR A 131 1.37 28.16 -6.08
N THR A 132 1.28 27.05 -6.80
CA THR A 132 1.88 25.78 -6.38
C THR A 132 2.98 25.39 -7.36
N GLN A 133 4.13 25.00 -6.83
CA GLN A 133 5.27 24.56 -7.63
C GLN A 133 5.98 23.36 -7.01
N LEU A 134 6.58 22.52 -7.86
CA LEU A 134 7.49 21.47 -7.40
C LEU A 134 8.84 22.10 -7.08
N ILE A 135 9.30 21.94 -5.85
CA ILE A 135 10.61 22.47 -5.47
C ILE A 135 11.67 21.38 -5.52
N LYS A 136 12.75 21.63 -6.27
CA LYS A 136 13.98 20.85 -6.23
C LYS A 136 14.83 21.36 -5.07
N SER A 137 14.44 21.03 -3.85
CA SER A 137 15.15 21.49 -2.65
C SER A 137 15.97 20.37 -2.02
N LYS A 138 16.93 20.77 -1.19
CA LYS A 138 17.69 19.84 -0.35
C LYS A 138 16.76 18.99 0.55
N VAL A 139 15.59 19.55 0.93
CA VAL A 139 14.58 18.91 1.78
C VAL A 139 14.12 17.56 1.23
N SER A 140 13.89 17.45 -0.09
CA SER A 140 13.49 16.16 -0.67
C SER A 140 14.57 15.09 -0.54
N GLY A 141 15.84 15.48 -0.68
CA GLY A 141 17.01 14.62 -0.47
C GLY A 141 17.17 14.21 0.98
N ASP A 142 17.02 15.16 1.90
CA ASP A 142 17.16 14.91 3.34
C ASP A 142 16.05 13.97 3.86
N ILE A 143 14.78 14.17 3.43
CA ILE A 143 13.67 13.27 3.76
C ILE A 143 13.95 11.87 3.20
N LYS A 144 14.35 11.77 1.95
CA LYS A 144 14.68 10.49 1.31
C LYS A 144 15.79 9.76 2.08
N LEU A 145 16.84 10.47 2.46
CA LEU A 145 17.94 9.90 3.23
C LEU A 145 17.50 9.44 4.62
N ALA A 146 16.64 10.21 5.29
CA ALA A 146 16.08 9.85 6.60
C ALA A 146 15.26 8.56 6.52
N ILE A 147 14.39 8.44 5.50
CA ILE A 147 13.59 7.23 5.26
C ILE A 147 14.49 6.01 5.03
N LEU A 148 15.49 6.12 4.15
CA LEU A 148 16.38 5.01 3.83
C LEU A 148 17.22 4.56 5.03
N LYS A 149 17.74 5.51 5.83
CA LYS A 149 18.46 5.21 7.07
C LYS A 149 17.59 4.47 8.07
N LYS A 150 16.36 4.93 8.25
CA LYS A 150 15.41 4.31 9.19
C LYS A 150 14.98 2.91 8.73
N ALA A 151 14.74 2.72 7.43
CA ALA A 151 14.42 1.42 6.85
C ALA A 151 15.58 0.41 7.03
N ALA A 152 16.81 0.83 6.73
CA ALA A 152 17.99 -0.01 6.92
C ALA A 152 18.20 -0.39 8.40
N PHE A 153 17.91 0.51 9.33
CA PHE A 153 17.95 0.22 10.76
C PHE A 153 16.89 -0.83 11.17
N MET A 154 15.66 -0.72 10.65
CA MET A 154 14.58 -1.68 10.92
C MET A 154 14.93 -3.07 10.38
N GLU A 155 15.43 -3.14 9.14
CA GLU A 155 15.87 -4.40 8.51
C GLU A 155 16.96 -5.09 9.33
N LYS A 156 17.99 -4.32 9.77
CA LYS A 156 19.08 -4.85 10.58
C LYS A 156 18.60 -5.44 11.92
N ASN A 157 17.63 -4.79 12.57
CA ASN A 157 17.10 -5.28 13.84
C ASN A 157 16.29 -6.57 13.68
N LYS A 158 15.56 -6.73 12.58
CA LYS A 158 14.86 -8.00 12.27
C LYS A 158 15.81 -9.19 12.14
N VAL A 159 16.97 -8.96 11.50
CA VAL A 159 17.99 -10.02 11.31
C VAL A 159 18.66 -10.39 12.64
N ALA A 160 18.74 -9.47 13.61
CA ALA A 160 19.34 -9.72 14.91
C ALA A 160 18.41 -10.54 15.86
N ASP A 161 17.09 -10.50 15.62
CA ASP A 161 16.08 -11.19 16.44
C ASP A 161 15.72 -12.59 15.89
N THR A 162 16.35 -13.05 14.80
CA THR A 162 16.14 -14.36 14.16
C THR A 162 17.28 -15.33 14.42
#